data_220b4737279a3f73e7bbe9ad09eb2e13
#
_entry.id   220b4737279a3f73e7bbe9ad09eb2e13
#
_cell.length_a   1.000
_cell.length_b   1.000
_cell.length_c   1.000
_cell.angle_alpha   90.00
_cell.angle_beta   90.00
_cell.angle_gamma   90.00
#
_symmetry.space_group_name_H-M   'P 1'
#
loop_
_entity.id
_entity.type
_entity.pdbx_description
1 polymer ?
#
loop_
_entity_poly.entity_id
_entity_poly.type
_entity_poly.pdbx_seq_one_letter_code
_entity_poly.pdbx_strand_id
1 'polypeptide(L)' 'MTNAPTENLTRADGSPLRVLVVDDEQMLADLLASALRYEGWEVTTAGTGIAAVRSAQEIDPDVIVLDIMLPDFDGLEVMR' A
#
# COMPACT_ATOMS: atom_id res chain seq x y z
N MET A 1 -3.89 14.15 -20.75
CA MET A 1 -4.41 13.57 -20.33
C MET A 1 -5.06 13.83 -19.30
N THR A 2 -5.64 13.55 -18.90
CA THR A 2 -6.25 13.87 -18.01
C THR A 2 -6.03 13.12 -16.93
N ASN A 3 -5.77 13.32 -16.00
CA ASN A 3 -5.44 12.78 -14.92
C ASN A 3 -6.46 12.89 -13.93
N ALA A 4 -7.41 13.24 -14.21
CA ALA A 4 -8.43 13.50 -13.30
C ALA A 4 -8.86 12.36 -12.45
N PRO A 5 -8.77 11.14 -12.84
CA PRO A 5 -9.28 10.07 -12.02
C PRO A 5 -8.65 10.00 -10.65
N THR A 6 -7.36 10.30 -10.52
CA THR A 6 -6.75 10.17 -9.21
C THR A 6 -7.29 11.18 -8.23
N GLU A 7 -7.75 12.32 -8.71
CA GLU A 7 -8.28 13.33 -7.84
C GLU A 7 -9.61 12.92 -7.24
N ASN A 8 -10.31 11.99 -7.89
CA ASN A 8 -11.62 11.60 -7.46
C ASN A 8 -11.64 10.23 -6.79
N LEU A 9 -10.47 9.60 -6.62
CA LEU A 9 -10.42 8.29 -6.02
C LEU A 9 -10.43 8.42 -4.52
N THR A 10 -11.56 8.15 -3.92
CA THR A 10 -11.73 8.17 -2.49
C THR A 10 -12.57 6.98 -2.08
N ARG A 11 -12.67 6.74 -0.78
CA ARG A 11 -13.59 5.74 -0.26
C ARG A 11 -15.01 6.25 -0.48
N ALA A 12 -15.97 5.35 -0.33
CA ALA A 12 -17.37 5.69 -0.57
C ALA A 12 -17.85 6.84 0.30
N ASP A 13 -17.28 7.01 1.50
CA ASP A 13 -17.68 8.07 2.39
C ASP A 13 -16.92 9.37 2.15
N GLY A 14 -16.11 9.42 1.11
CA GLY A 14 -15.35 10.62 0.77
C GLY A 14 -13.99 10.73 1.45
N SER A 15 -13.66 9.80 2.34
CA SER A 15 -12.35 9.82 2.98
C SER A 15 -11.27 9.32 2.00
N PRO A 16 -10.00 9.60 2.27
CA PRO A 16 -8.93 9.16 1.37
C PRO A 16 -8.86 7.64 1.27
N LEU A 17 -8.42 7.16 0.12
CA LEU A 17 -8.13 5.74 -0.03
C LEU A 17 -7.02 5.34 0.94
N ARG A 18 -7.12 4.15 1.47
CA ARG A 18 -6.10 3.59 2.35
C ARG A 18 -5.26 2.62 1.55
N VAL A 19 -3.95 2.85 1.53
CA VAL A 19 -3.02 2.05 0.73
C VAL A 19 -1.97 1.45 1.65
N LEU A 20 -1.73 0.17 1.52
CA LEU A 20 -0.67 -0.50 2.24
C LEU A 20 0.42 -0.86 1.24
N VAL A 21 1.63 -0.37 1.47
CA VAL A 21 2.77 -0.67 0.62
C VAL A 21 3.65 -1.67 1.36
N VAL A 22 3.89 -2.81 0.76
CA VAL A 22 4.65 -3.90 1.38
C VAL A 22 5.91 -4.13 0.56
N ASP A 23 7.06 -3.77 1.13
CA ASP A 23 8.33 -3.86 0.45
C ASP A 23 9.44 -3.92 1.51
N ASP A 24 10.37 -4.85 1.37
CA ASP A 24 11.46 -4.98 2.34
C ASP A 24 12.55 -3.94 2.13
N GLU A 25 12.53 -3.21 1.02
CA GLU A 25 13.45 -2.12 0.77
C GLU A 25 12.84 -0.85 1.32
N GLN A 26 13.30 -0.43 2.49
CA GLN A 26 12.68 0.70 3.18
C GLN A 26 12.71 1.99 2.33
N MET A 27 13.81 2.23 1.64
CA MET A 27 13.90 3.45 0.84
C MET A 27 12.90 3.47 -0.31
N LEU A 28 12.70 2.32 -0.94
CA LEU A 28 11.72 2.22 -2.02
C LEU A 28 10.30 2.35 -1.47
N ALA A 29 10.04 1.73 -0.33
CA ALA A 29 8.73 1.85 0.29
C ALA A 29 8.42 3.30 0.64
N ASP A 30 9.41 4.01 1.18
CA ASP A 30 9.22 5.41 1.57
C ASP A 30 9.02 6.29 0.34
N LEU A 31 9.76 6.03 -0.73
CA LEU A 31 9.63 6.80 -1.96
C LEU A 31 8.24 6.61 -2.56
N LEU A 32 7.80 5.36 -2.64
CA LEU A 32 6.49 5.07 -3.19
C LEU A 32 5.39 5.64 -2.31
N ALA A 33 5.55 5.52 -0.99
CA ALA A 33 4.56 6.05 -0.06
C ALA A 33 4.45 7.57 -0.20
N SER A 34 5.58 8.25 -0.36
CA SER A 34 5.58 9.70 -0.55
C SER A 34 4.82 10.09 -1.81
N ALA A 35 5.06 9.37 -2.91
CA ALA A 35 4.38 9.65 -4.16
C ALA A 35 2.87 9.45 -4.03
N LEU A 36 2.46 8.39 -3.35
CA LEU A 36 1.04 8.10 -3.19
C LEU A 36 0.37 9.09 -2.23
N ARG A 37 1.09 9.51 -1.19
CA ARG A 37 0.57 10.53 -0.27
C ARG A 37 0.38 11.87 -0.98
N TYR A 38 1.24 12.13 -1.97
CA TYR A 38 1.11 13.36 -2.74
C TYR A 38 -0.22 13.37 -3.50
N GLU A 39 -0.73 12.19 -3.85
CA GLU A 39 -2.03 12.08 -4.51
C GLU A 39 -3.20 12.24 -3.52
N GLY A 40 -2.90 12.36 -2.24
CA GLY A 40 -3.93 12.55 -1.24
C GLY A 40 -4.38 11.29 -0.53
N TRP A 41 -3.70 10.17 -0.74
CA TRP A 41 -4.09 8.90 -0.15
C TRP A 41 -3.40 8.70 1.20
N GLU A 42 -4.01 7.87 2.05
CA GLU A 42 -3.40 7.49 3.31
C GLU A 42 -2.57 6.26 3.07
N VAL A 43 -1.28 6.32 3.36
CA VAL A 43 -0.37 5.23 3.02
C VAL A 43 0.34 4.74 4.26
N THR A 44 0.33 3.42 4.44
CA THR A 44 1.06 2.73 5.49
C THR A 44 2.07 1.81 4.81
N THR A 45 3.24 1.66 5.38
CA THR A 45 4.24 0.75 4.83
C THR A 45 4.48 -0.41 5.77
N ALA A 46 4.84 -1.55 5.21
CA ALA A 46 5.23 -2.72 5.98
C ALA A 46 6.44 -3.34 5.29
N GLY A 47 7.41 -3.79 6.08
CA GLY A 47 8.66 -4.32 5.53
C GLY A 47 8.72 -5.83 5.47
N THR A 48 7.74 -6.52 6.03
CA THR A 48 7.69 -7.99 6.02
C THR A 48 6.26 -8.43 5.78
N GLY A 49 6.11 -9.68 5.43
CA GLY A 49 4.77 -10.25 5.24
C GLY A 49 3.98 -10.28 6.53
N ILE A 50 4.65 -10.56 7.66
CA ILE A 50 3.98 -10.60 8.95
C ILE A 50 3.47 -9.20 9.33
N ALA A 51 4.31 -8.18 9.14
CA ALA A 51 3.91 -6.81 9.40
C ALA A 51 2.77 -6.39 8.46
N ALA A 52 2.80 -6.86 7.22
CA ALA A 52 1.76 -6.54 6.26
C ALA A 52 0.41 -7.10 6.69
N VAL A 53 0.38 -8.33 7.16
CA VAL A 53 -0.87 -8.95 7.62
C VAL A 53 -1.42 -8.18 8.80
N ARG A 54 -0.55 -7.82 9.75
CA ARG A 54 -0.96 -7.06 10.93
C ARG A 54 -1.53 -5.70 10.53
N SER A 55 -0.81 -5.00 9.65
CA SER A 55 -1.26 -3.69 9.20
C SER A 55 -2.57 -3.77 8.44
N ALA A 56 -2.72 -4.80 7.61
CA ALA A 56 -3.95 -4.97 6.85
C ALA A 56 -5.15 -5.15 7.78
N GLN A 57 -4.95 -5.85 8.89
CA GLN A 57 -6.03 -6.04 9.85
C GLN A 57 -6.37 -4.76 10.59
N GLU A 58 -5.37 -3.90 10.80
CA GLU A 58 -5.58 -2.67 11.55
C GLU A 58 -6.20 -1.56 10.71
N ILE A 59 -5.74 -1.41 9.47
CA ILE A 59 -6.17 -0.28 8.66
C ILE A 59 -7.22 -0.63 7.62
N ASP A 60 -7.43 -1.91 7.33
CA ASP A 60 -8.40 -2.34 6.34
C ASP A 60 -8.16 -1.59 5.02
N PRO A 61 -7.04 -1.84 4.36
CA PRO A 61 -6.68 -1.06 3.18
C PRO A 61 -7.58 -1.33 2.00
N ASP A 62 -7.74 -0.32 1.15
CA ASP A 62 -8.48 -0.47 -0.09
C ASP A 62 -7.59 -1.02 -1.20
N VAL A 63 -6.27 -0.77 -1.11
CA VAL A 63 -5.31 -1.20 -2.11
C VAL A 63 -4.05 -1.67 -1.39
N ILE A 64 -3.48 -2.77 -1.85
CA ILE A 64 -2.20 -3.26 -1.34
C ILE A 64 -1.22 -3.33 -2.50
N VAL A 65 -0.08 -2.69 -2.33
CA VAL A 65 1.02 -2.75 -3.29
C VAL A 65 2.04 -3.70 -2.69
N LEU A 66 2.23 -4.86 -3.30
CA LEU A 66 3.00 -5.94 -2.72
C LEU A 66 4.25 -6.23 -3.54
N ASP A 67 5.40 -6.25 -2.86
CA ASP A 67 6.63 -6.72 -3.47
C ASP A 67 6.69 -8.22 -3.18
N ILE A 68 6.77 -9.02 -4.21
CA ILE A 68 6.72 -10.48 -4.08
C ILE A 68 8.02 -11.08 -3.55
N MET A 69 9.03 -10.25 -3.30
CA MET A 69 10.34 -10.73 -2.82
C MET A 69 10.50 -10.51 -1.32
N LEU A 70 9.42 -10.65 -0.55
CA LEU A 70 9.48 -10.43 0.88
C LEU A 70 10.36 -11.47 1.58
N PRO A 71 11.05 -11.08 2.64
CA PRO A 71 12.00 -11.97 3.30
C PRO A 71 11.39 -13.05 4.16
N ASP A 72 10.19 -12.87 4.70
CA ASP A 72 9.62 -13.83 5.64
C ASP A 72 8.68 -14.84 5.00
N PHE A 73 8.30 -14.65 3.76
CA PHE A 73 7.63 -15.69 2.99
C PHE A 73 7.65 -15.31 1.51
N ASP A 74 7.43 -16.31 0.68
CA ASP A 74 7.49 -16.14 -0.76
C ASP A 74 6.24 -15.39 -1.19
N GLY A 75 6.40 -14.33 -1.95
CA GLY A 75 5.26 -13.58 -2.47
C GLY A 75 4.34 -14.44 -3.32
N LEU A 76 4.88 -15.44 -4.01
CA LEU A 76 4.04 -16.34 -4.79
C LEU A 76 3.13 -17.16 -3.89
N GLU A 77 3.56 -17.46 -2.68
CA GLU A 77 2.74 -18.18 -1.72
C GLU A 77 1.56 -17.32 -1.29
N VAL A 78 1.80 -16.03 -1.12
CA VAL A 78 0.75 -15.10 -0.73
C VAL A 78 -0.30 -15.00 -1.81
N MET A 79 0.11 -15.08 -3.06
CA MET A 79 -0.79 -14.90 -4.18
C MET A 79 -1.57 -16.15 -4.56
N ARG A 80 -1.22 -17.26 -3.98
CA ARG A 80 -1.97 -18.48 -4.22
C ARG A 80 -3.18 -18.54 -3.34
#